data_9c50e0fe7a623faba836694295fc8c67
#
_entry.id   9c50e0fe7a623faba836694295fc8c67
#
_cell.length_a   1.000
_cell.length_b   1.000
_cell.length_c   1.000
_cell.angle_alpha   90.00
_cell.angle_beta   90.00
_cell.angle_gamma   90.00
#
_symmetry.space_group_name_H-M   'P 1'
#
loop_
_entity.id
_entity.type
_entity.pdbx_description
1 polymer ?
#
loop_
_entity_poly.entity_id
_entity_poly.type
_entity_poly.pdbx_seq_one_letter_code
_entity_poly.pdbx_strand_id
1 'polypeptide(L)'
;DTEYDFLVPNMAHDLSGRNSFDHRRFSLIPMVWATVLYFKKKQKVQQIFDMVKYVKQWYPYFNELYRIRSKNLRNDYVFAIALQQLNGFTGYDTMPLSLPTLPPDCEILRFEDHGLVWRNSQKIGMVENQDVHVLNKEIKDV
;
A
#
# COMPACT_ATOMS: atom_id res chain seq x y z
N ASP A 1 10.08 18.84 5.64
CA ASP A 1 8.79 19.46 5.30
C ASP A 1 8.49 19.19 3.84
N THR A 2 7.39 18.55 3.55
CA THR A 2 6.94 18.33 2.16
C THR A 2 5.87 19.35 1.79
N GLU A 3 5.85 19.80 0.53
CA GLU A 3 4.81 20.66 -0.02
C GLU A 3 3.46 19.93 -0.18
N TYR A 4 3.47 18.61 -0.23
CA TYR A 4 2.29 17.78 -0.40
C TYR A 4 1.41 17.73 0.85
N ASP A 5 0.10 17.72 0.65
CA ASP A 5 -0.88 17.58 1.72
C ASP A 5 -1.30 16.13 1.98
N PHE A 6 -1.20 15.28 0.95
CA PHE A 6 -1.50 13.86 1.01
C PHE A 6 -0.58 13.08 0.09
N LEU A 7 -0.01 11.99 0.58
CA LEU A 7 0.81 11.07 -0.20
C LEU A 7 0.45 9.62 0.15
N VAL A 8 0.46 8.76 -0.85
CA VAL A 8 0.28 7.32 -0.73
C VAL A 8 1.24 6.59 -1.67
N PRO A 9 1.90 5.50 -1.25
CA PRO A 9 2.71 4.69 -2.15
C PRO A 9 1.85 4.10 -3.28
N ASN A 10 2.39 4.04 -4.48
CA ASN A 10 1.73 3.42 -5.64
C ASN A 10 2.31 2.05 -5.98
N MET A 11 3.37 1.63 -5.32
CA MET A 11 3.99 0.32 -5.50
C MET A 11 4.64 -0.17 -4.21
N ALA A 12 4.82 -1.49 -4.11
CA ALA A 12 5.62 -2.13 -3.08
C ALA A 12 6.84 -2.80 -3.73
N HIS A 13 7.95 -2.80 -3.00
CA HIS A 13 9.19 -3.44 -3.42
C HIS A 13 9.39 -4.73 -2.61
N ASP A 14 9.46 -5.87 -3.31
CA ASP A 14 9.73 -7.15 -2.67
C ASP A 14 11.22 -7.25 -2.29
N LEU A 15 11.51 -7.17 -1.01
CA LEU A 15 12.88 -7.28 -0.47
C LEU A 15 13.51 -8.65 -0.70
N SER A 16 12.71 -9.68 -0.94
CA SER A 16 13.23 -11.01 -1.33
C SER A 16 13.73 -11.05 -2.78
N GLY A 17 13.36 -10.05 -3.60
CA GLY A 17 13.79 -9.92 -4.99
C GLY A 17 13.09 -10.86 -5.97
N ARG A 18 12.01 -11.55 -5.54
CA ARG A 18 11.30 -12.53 -6.40
C ARG A 18 10.14 -11.93 -7.18
N ASN A 19 9.46 -10.95 -6.60
CA ASN A 19 8.27 -10.34 -7.18
C ASN A 19 8.27 -8.83 -7.01
N SER A 20 7.82 -8.11 -8.02
CA SER A 20 7.36 -6.74 -7.88
C SER A 20 5.84 -6.77 -7.74
N PHE A 21 5.32 -6.22 -6.66
CA PHE A 21 3.87 -6.09 -6.47
C PHE A 21 3.34 -4.94 -7.34
N ASP A 22 3.05 -5.23 -8.61
CA ASP A 22 2.44 -4.26 -9.52
C ASP A 22 0.93 -4.51 -9.59
N HIS A 23 0.16 -3.70 -8.85
CA HIS A 23 -1.30 -3.76 -8.85
C HIS A 23 -1.96 -3.11 -10.09
N ARG A 24 -1.20 -2.42 -10.93
CA ARG A 24 -1.74 -1.71 -12.11
C ARG A 24 -2.35 -2.62 -13.17
N ARG A 25 -2.06 -3.92 -13.13
CA ARG A 25 -2.54 -4.91 -14.12
C ARG A 25 -3.98 -5.37 -13.93
N PHE A 26 -4.66 -4.97 -12.85
CA PHE A 26 -5.92 -5.61 -12.44
C PHE A 26 -7.13 -4.66 -12.39
N SER A 27 -6.99 -3.41 -12.83
CA SER A 27 -8.07 -2.44 -12.83
C SER A 27 -7.94 -1.40 -13.94
N LEU A 28 -9.01 -0.62 -14.19
CA LEU A 28 -9.00 0.51 -15.12
C LEU A 28 -8.33 1.77 -14.55
N ILE A 29 -7.98 1.77 -13.27
CA ILE A 29 -7.37 2.91 -12.58
C ILE A 29 -6.04 2.52 -11.93
N PRO A 30 -5.14 3.48 -11.74
CA PRO A 30 -3.92 3.24 -10.98
C PRO A 30 -4.23 2.80 -9.56
N MET A 31 -3.53 1.79 -9.06
CA MET A 31 -3.67 1.30 -7.70
C MET A 31 -2.67 1.97 -6.77
N VAL A 32 -2.99 1.96 -5.49
CA VAL A 32 -2.13 2.46 -4.42
C VAL A 32 -1.91 1.39 -3.36
N TRP A 33 -0.88 1.53 -2.56
CA TRP A 33 -0.62 0.76 -1.35
C TRP A 33 -1.01 1.58 -0.13
N ALA A 34 -2.23 1.44 0.34
CA ALA A 34 -2.76 2.19 1.47
C ALA A 34 -2.33 1.61 2.84
N THR A 35 -1.16 1.00 2.92
CA THR A 35 -0.56 0.51 4.16
C THR A 35 0.08 1.64 4.97
N VAL A 36 0.71 2.59 4.26
CA VAL A 36 1.30 3.79 4.84
C VAL A 36 0.72 5.00 4.13
N LEU A 37 0.27 5.98 4.89
CA LEU A 37 -0.30 7.22 4.39
C LEU A 37 0.38 8.40 5.09
N TYR A 38 0.80 9.39 4.32
CA TYR A 38 1.17 10.69 4.86
C TYR A 38 0.05 11.69 4.58
N PHE A 39 -0.34 12.47 5.57
CA PHE A 39 -1.32 13.52 5.35
C PHE A 39 -1.18 14.67 6.37
N LYS A 40 -1.54 15.87 5.92
CA LYS A 40 -1.71 17.06 6.75
C LYS A 40 -3.19 17.23 7.12
N LYS A 41 -3.47 17.72 8.31
CA LYS A 41 -4.84 17.99 8.76
C LYS A 41 -5.40 19.23 8.04
N LYS A 42 -5.96 19.02 6.86
CA LYS A 42 -6.55 20.06 6.00
C LYS A 42 -7.90 19.61 5.45
N GLN A 43 -8.74 20.58 5.06
CA GLN A 43 -10.06 20.31 4.49
C GLN A 43 -10.01 19.43 3.23
N LYS A 44 -9.07 19.70 2.32
CA LYS A 44 -8.86 18.86 1.12
C LYS A 44 -8.61 17.39 1.47
N VAL A 45 -7.83 17.15 2.51
CA VAL A 45 -7.52 15.78 2.97
C VAL A 45 -8.75 15.14 3.64
N GLN A 46 -9.54 15.92 4.37
CA GLN A 46 -10.81 15.43 4.92
C GLN A 46 -11.74 14.94 3.81
N GLN A 47 -11.81 15.63 2.67
CA GLN A 47 -12.59 15.19 1.51
C GLN A 47 -12.13 13.83 0.97
N ILE A 48 -10.82 13.53 1.01
CA ILE A 48 -10.31 12.21 0.63
C ILE A 48 -10.88 11.14 1.55
N PHE A 49 -10.82 11.33 2.86
CA PHE A 49 -11.34 10.35 3.83
C PHE A 49 -12.87 10.22 3.78
N ASP A 50 -13.59 11.28 3.49
CA ASP A 50 -15.04 11.22 3.31
C ASP A 50 -15.41 10.46 2.04
N MET A 51 -14.66 10.65 0.95
CA MET A 51 -14.81 9.86 -0.26
C MET A 51 -14.45 8.38 -0.02
N VAL A 52 -13.42 8.09 0.77
CA VAL A 52 -13.08 6.71 1.18
C VAL A 52 -14.25 6.04 1.90
N LYS A 53 -14.93 6.75 2.82
CA LYS A 53 -16.14 6.23 3.50
C LYS A 53 -17.26 5.95 2.51
N TYR A 54 -17.49 6.88 1.59
CA TYR A 54 -18.51 6.74 0.55
C TYR A 54 -18.23 5.56 -0.37
N VAL A 55 -16.99 5.40 -0.84
CA VAL A 55 -16.58 4.26 -1.66
C VAL A 55 -16.73 2.94 -0.91
N LYS A 56 -16.40 2.88 0.39
CA LYS A 56 -16.63 1.68 1.21
C LYS A 56 -18.10 1.27 1.26
N GLN A 57 -18.99 2.25 1.44
CA GLN A 57 -20.43 2.02 1.48
C GLN A 57 -20.96 1.44 0.16
N TRP A 58 -20.43 1.89 -0.96
CA TRP A 58 -20.88 1.54 -2.30
C TRP A 58 -19.84 0.71 -3.07
N TYR A 59 -19.01 -0.05 -2.36
CA TYR A 59 -17.89 -0.78 -2.95
C TYR A 59 -18.30 -1.72 -4.09
N PRO A 60 -19.39 -2.50 -4.03
CA PRO A 60 -19.78 -3.36 -5.15
C PRO A 60 -20.01 -2.58 -6.45
N TYR A 61 -20.63 -1.41 -6.38
CA TYR A 61 -20.83 -0.52 -7.54
C TYR A 61 -19.50 -0.03 -8.12
N PHE A 62 -18.61 0.50 -7.28
CA PHE A 62 -17.32 0.99 -7.74
C PHE A 62 -16.39 -0.11 -8.24
N ASN A 63 -16.47 -1.29 -7.64
CA ASN A 63 -15.73 -2.47 -8.07
C ASN A 63 -16.08 -2.85 -9.52
N GLU A 64 -17.37 -2.86 -9.84
CA GLU A 64 -17.89 -3.10 -11.18
C GLU A 64 -17.46 -1.99 -12.16
N LEU A 65 -17.69 -0.73 -11.78
CA LEU A 65 -17.37 0.46 -12.59
C LEU A 65 -15.91 0.49 -13.03
N TYR A 66 -14.99 0.21 -12.11
CA TYR A 66 -13.55 0.24 -12.37
C TYR A 66 -12.94 -1.12 -12.73
N ARG A 67 -13.78 -2.14 -12.87
CA ARG A 67 -13.37 -3.53 -13.18
C ARG A 67 -12.29 -4.04 -12.27
N ILE A 68 -12.44 -3.80 -10.97
CA ILE A 68 -11.52 -4.32 -9.95
C ILE A 68 -11.84 -5.80 -9.78
N ARG A 69 -10.88 -6.67 -10.09
CA ARG A 69 -11.12 -8.12 -10.10
C ARG A 69 -11.27 -8.75 -8.72
N SER A 70 -11.04 -8.01 -7.65
CA SER A 70 -11.18 -8.51 -6.29
C SER A 70 -12.56 -8.19 -5.72
N LYS A 71 -13.33 -9.21 -5.35
CA LYS A 71 -14.59 -9.04 -4.62
C LYS A 71 -14.37 -8.60 -3.18
N ASN A 72 -13.18 -8.86 -2.63
CA ASN A 72 -12.86 -8.48 -1.26
C ASN A 72 -12.54 -6.99 -1.20
N LEU A 73 -13.21 -6.30 -0.28
CA LEU A 73 -12.90 -4.90 0.02
C LEU A 73 -11.50 -4.81 0.63
N ARG A 74 -10.62 -4.04 0.01
CA ARG A 74 -9.28 -3.72 0.51
C ARG A 74 -9.10 -2.21 0.54
N ASN A 75 -8.37 -1.74 1.54
CA ASN A 75 -8.09 -0.31 1.65
C ASN A 75 -7.38 0.24 0.41
N ASP A 76 -6.48 -0.52 -0.18
CA ASP A 76 -5.76 -0.15 -1.40
C ASP A 76 -6.72 0.26 -2.53
N TYR A 77 -7.74 -0.58 -2.79
CA TYR A 77 -8.74 -0.32 -3.82
C TYR A 77 -9.63 0.87 -3.46
N VAL A 78 -10.04 0.96 -2.21
CA VAL A 78 -10.91 2.05 -1.76
C VAL A 78 -10.22 3.41 -1.86
N PHE A 79 -8.95 3.51 -1.45
CA PHE A 79 -8.18 4.74 -1.60
C PHE A 79 -7.90 5.07 -3.07
N ALA A 80 -7.55 4.08 -3.90
CA ALA A 80 -7.36 4.29 -5.33
C ALA A 80 -8.63 4.87 -6.00
N ILE A 81 -9.79 4.29 -5.71
CA ILE A 81 -11.08 4.77 -6.21
C ILE A 81 -11.39 6.18 -5.71
N ALA A 82 -11.20 6.43 -4.41
CA ALA A 82 -11.49 7.74 -3.81
C ALA A 82 -10.63 8.85 -4.44
N LEU A 83 -9.34 8.60 -4.62
CA LEU A 83 -8.43 9.53 -5.27
C LEU A 83 -8.80 9.76 -6.73
N GLN A 84 -9.16 8.68 -7.45
CA GLN A 84 -9.61 8.77 -8.84
C GLN A 84 -10.88 9.61 -8.97
N GLN A 85 -11.85 9.45 -8.08
CA GLN A 85 -13.09 10.22 -8.06
C GLN A 85 -12.85 11.71 -7.81
N LEU A 86 -11.93 12.04 -6.92
CA LEU A 86 -11.64 13.43 -6.55
C LEU A 86 -10.76 14.13 -7.58
N ASN A 87 -9.87 13.43 -8.25
CA ASN A 87 -8.91 13.99 -9.19
C ASN A 87 -9.32 13.89 -10.67
N GLY A 88 -10.50 13.32 -10.95
CA GLY A 88 -11.09 13.32 -12.29
C GLY A 88 -10.23 12.71 -13.39
N PHE A 89 -9.64 11.53 -13.16
CA PHE A 89 -8.71 10.83 -14.07
C PHE A 89 -7.36 11.54 -14.29
N THR A 90 -7.08 12.61 -13.54
CA THR A 90 -5.74 13.21 -13.50
C THR A 90 -4.88 12.48 -12.48
N GLY A 91 -3.57 12.68 -12.55
CA GLY A 91 -2.65 12.14 -11.55
C GLY A 91 -2.97 12.64 -10.13
N TYR A 92 -2.58 11.88 -9.15
CA TYR A 92 -2.60 12.26 -7.74
C TYR A 92 -1.22 12.10 -7.14
N ASP A 93 -1.03 12.76 -6.01
CA ASP A 93 0.26 12.77 -5.34
C ASP A 93 0.57 11.39 -4.77
N THR A 94 1.50 10.70 -5.38
CA THR A 94 2.02 9.42 -4.91
C THR A 94 3.40 9.58 -4.32
N MET A 95 3.72 8.75 -3.33
CA MET A 95 5.07 8.69 -2.82
C MET A 95 6.03 8.25 -3.93
N PRO A 96 7.14 8.94 -4.12
CA PRO A 96 8.13 8.58 -5.16
C PRO A 96 8.87 7.28 -4.85
N LEU A 97 8.78 6.80 -3.61
CA LEU A 97 9.43 5.58 -3.15
C LEU A 97 8.43 4.43 -3.08
N SER A 98 8.88 3.24 -3.46
CA SER A 98 8.13 2.01 -3.23
C SER A 98 8.22 1.60 -1.76
N LEU A 99 7.14 1.01 -1.24
CA LEU A 99 7.13 0.49 0.12
C LEU A 99 7.95 -0.81 0.20
N PRO A 100 9.04 -0.85 0.98
CA PRO A 100 9.79 -2.08 1.24
C PRO A 100 8.88 -3.11 1.90
N THR A 101 8.78 -4.30 1.32
CA THR A 101 7.81 -5.31 1.76
C THR A 101 8.46 -6.68 1.82
N LEU A 102 8.26 -7.40 2.92
CA LEU A 102 8.58 -8.82 3.04
C LEU A 102 7.34 -9.65 2.71
N PRO A 103 7.40 -10.54 1.71
CA PRO A 103 6.28 -11.39 1.32
C PRO A 103 5.91 -12.42 2.39
N PRO A 104 4.73 -13.08 2.27
CA PRO A 104 4.21 -13.97 3.31
C PRO A 104 5.06 -15.19 3.63
N ASP A 105 5.90 -15.62 2.71
CA ASP A 105 6.80 -16.76 2.88
C ASP A 105 8.15 -16.40 3.51
N CYS A 106 8.34 -15.15 3.90
CA CYS A 106 9.49 -14.71 4.68
C CYS A 106 9.20 -14.84 6.17
N GLU A 107 10.11 -15.47 6.88
CA GLU A 107 10.11 -15.60 8.34
C GLU A 107 11.07 -14.58 8.94
N ILE A 108 10.65 -13.86 9.99
CA ILE A 108 11.54 -13.00 10.76
C ILE A 108 12.29 -13.89 11.75
N LEU A 109 13.61 -13.89 11.68
CA LEU A 109 14.46 -14.69 12.55
C LEU A 109 14.76 -13.97 13.86
N ARG A 110 15.04 -12.67 13.79
CA ARG A 110 15.33 -11.82 14.94
C ARG A 110 15.25 -10.35 14.59
N PHE A 111 15.05 -9.53 15.60
CA PHE A 111 15.18 -8.08 15.52
C PHE A 111 16.59 -7.67 15.94
N GLU A 112 17.13 -6.65 15.30
CA GLU A 112 18.39 -5.98 15.61
C GLU A 112 18.08 -4.53 16.03
N ASP A 113 19.05 -3.83 16.62
CA ASP A 113 18.83 -2.45 17.12
C ASP A 113 18.28 -1.48 16.06
N HIS A 114 18.63 -1.68 14.79
CA HIS A 114 18.23 -0.82 13.69
C HIS A 114 17.62 -1.58 12.50
N GLY A 115 17.14 -2.79 12.73
CA GLY A 115 16.59 -3.58 11.62
C GLY A 115 16.06 -4.95 12.03
N LEU A 116 15.94 -5.81 11.03
CA LEU A 116 15.49 -7.20 11.22
C LEU A 116 16.23 -8.16 10.28
N VAL A 117 16.44 -9.37 10.74
CA VAL A 117 16.94 -10.48 9.93
C VAL A 117 15.79 -11.39 9.55
N TRP A 118 15.68 -11.68 8.29
CA TRP A 118 14.63 -12.52 7.73
C TRP A 118 15.19 -13.68 6.89
N ARG A 119 14.39 -14.70 6.71
CA ARG A 119 14.71 -15.90 5.91
C ARG A 119 13.54 -16.27 5.02
N ASN A 120 13.82 -16.77 3.83
CA ASN A 120 12.90 -17.56 3.02
C ASN A 120 13.58 -18.86 2.57
N SER A 121 12.91 -19.64 1.70
CA SER A 121 13.45 -20.91 1.19
C SER A 121 14.75 -20.80 0.40
N GLN A 122 15.15 -19.59 -0.04
CA GLN A 122 16.27 -19.39 -0.95
C GLN A 122 17.43 -18.64 -0.31
N LYS A 123 17.15 -17.73 0.63
CA LYS A 123 18.19 -16.87 1.21
C LYS A 123 17.81 -16.35 2.61
N ILE A 124 18.85 -15.89 3.29
CA ILE A 124 18.73 -15.03 4.48
C ILE A 124 19.07 -13.61 4.06
N GLY A 125 18.31 -12.65 4.52
CA GLY A 125 18.53 -11.23 4.28
C GLY A 125 18.43 -10.41 5.55
N MET A 126 18.94 -9.20 5.50
CA MET A 126 18.85 -8.21 6.57
C MET A 126 18.28 -6.91 6.02
N VAL A 127 17.48 -6.23 6.81
CA VAL A 127 16.96 -4.89 6.53
C VAL A 127 17.40 -4.00 7.67
N GLU A 128 18.03 -2.89 7.34
CA GLU A 128 18.54 -1.94 8.31
C GLU A 128 18.06 -0.52 8.00
N ASN A 129 17.80 0.26 9.05
CA ASN A 129 17.52 1.69 8.99
C ASN A 129 16.39 2.11 8.02
N GLN A 130 15.38 1.25 7.87
CA GLN A 130 14.19 1.58 7.06
C GLN A 130 12.94 0.89 7.60
N ASP A 131 11.79 1.53 7.37
CA ASP A 131 10.50 0.94 7.65
C ASP A 131 10.19 -0.19 6.67
N VAL A 132 9.63 -1.28 7.16
CA VAL A 132 9.31 -2.48 6.38
C VAL A 132 7.88 -2.93 6.63
N HIS A 133 7.16 -3.19 5.56
CA HIS A 133 5.86 -3.85 5.62
C HIS A 133 6.02 -5.37 5.59
N VAL A 134 5.57 -6.06 6.62
CA VAL A 134 5.62 -7.51 6.72
C VAL A 134 4.24 -8.09 6.39
N LEU A 135 4.16 -8.90 5.32
CA LEU A 135 2.92 -9.56 4.92
C LEU A 135 2.65 -10.84 5.70
N ASN A 136 3.67 -11.48 6.24
CA ASN A 136 3.51 -12.61 7.14
C ASN A 136 2.99 -12.11 8.49
N LYS A 137 1.78 -12.54 8.86
CA LYS A 137 1.14 -12.17 10.14
C LYS A 137 1.50 -13.13 11.28
N GLU A 138 2.20 -14.19 11.00
CA GLU A 138 2.74 -15.11 12.01
C GLU A 138 4.09 -14.57 12.53
N ILE A 139 4.05 -13.42 13.20
CA ILE A 139 5.17 -12.98 14.02
C ILE A 139 5.15 -13.91 15.21
N LYS A 140 5.97 -14.95 15.19
CA LYS A 140 6.26 -15.71 16.39
C LYS A 140 6.98 -14.76 17.35
N ASP A 141 6.58 -14.80 18.62
CA ASP A 141 7.28 -14.09 19.68
C ASP A 141 8.78 -14.47 19.63
N VAL A 142 9.59 -13.50 19.18
CA VAL A 142 11.05 -13.65 19.04
C VAL A 142 11.70 -12.94 20.21
#